data_1b098a9b4d3089ed4bff90c68e67a53b
#
_entry.id   1b098a9b4d3089ed4bff90c68e67a53b
#
_cell.length_a   1.000
_cell.length_b   1.000
_cell.length_c   1.000
_cell.angle_alpha   90.00
_cell.angle_beta   90.00
_cell.angle_gamma   90.00
#
_symmetry.space_group_name_H-M   'P 1'
#
loop_
_entity.id
_entity.type
_entity.pdbx_description
1 polymer ?
#
loop_
_entity_poly.entity_id
_entity_poly.type
_entity_poly.pdbx_seq_one_letter_code
_entity_poly.pdbx_strand_id
1 'polypeptide(L)'
;MLTDSTILMYIAGLLMGIVAGFVMHRSDYCVTGMFRDAILFKNFFMLRSLLLQVTVSMIFFETLRRSHFLPLFPFPLLAPPALSNIVGGMVFGLGMVLAGGCVVGTLYKLGAGSLISATAFLGLILGSALYAELHPWWASLVRQTVLTKEALTLPALLNIDPTLVILTVALPASWLCIRWWQTGRLTINTSVRGYLQPWKAALILAVIGASSYVAIGMPMGITNTYAKFAAIIENAIIPAHVSRNPFFAAQPLDIVHPASGALLHGGAGPALDSIWTIQFPLI
;
A
#
# COMPACT_ATOMS: atom_id res chain seq x y z
N MET A 1 -8.73 -18.27 -20.41
CA MET A 1 -8.57 -19.34 -19.40
C MET A 1 -7.63 -18.83 -18.33
N LEU A 2 -8.04 -18.85 -17.07
CA LEU A 2 -7.15 -18.52 -15.95
C LEU A 2 -6.13 -19.67 -15.85
N THR A 3 -4.85 -19.33 -15.88
CA THR A 3 -3.80 -20.32 -15.65
C THR A 3 -3.78 -20.71 -14.17
N ASP A 4 -3.29 -21.91 -13.83
CA ASP A 4 -3.22 -22.38 -12.44
C ASP A 4 -2.47 -21.39 -11.53
N SER A 5 -1.44 -20.73 -12.04
CA SER A 5 -0.71 -19.66 -11.33
C SER A 5 -1.58 -18.43 -11.03
N THR A 6 -2.48 -18.05 -11.92
CA THR A 6 -3.39 -16.92 -11.75
C THR A 6 -4.42 -17.21 -10.64
N ILE A 7 -4.94 -18.43 -10.60
CA ILE A 7 -5.87 -18.88 -9.55
C ILE A 7 -5.16 -18.87 -8.19
N LEU A 8 -3.93 -19.35 -8.12
CA LEU A 8 -3.15 -19.36 -6.88
C LEU A 8 -2.89 -17.94 -6.35
N MET A 9 -2.53 -16.99 -7.24
CA MET A 9 -2.36 -15.58 -6.88
C MET A 9 -3.65 -14.97 -6.35
N TYR A 10 -4.79 -15.26 -6.98
CA TYR A 10 -6.10 -14.78 -6.55
C TYR A 10 -6.45 -15.29 -5.16
N ILE A 11 -6.29 -16.59 -4.91
CA ILE A 11 -6.55 -17.20 -3.58
C ILE A 11 -5.60 -16.62 -2.52
N ALA A 12 -4.31 -16.51 -2.83
CA ALA A 12 -3.33 -15.92 -1.91
C ALA A 12 -3.68 -14.47 -1.55
N GLY A 13 -4.03 -13.65 -2.54
CA GLY A 13 -4.48 -12.28 -2.32
C GLY A 13 -5.73 -12.20 -1.43
N LEU A 14 -6.74 -13.02 -1.72
CA LEU A 14 -7.98 -13.09 -0.94
C LEU A 14 -7.70 -13.47 0.53
N LEU A 15 -6.91 -14.51 0.77
CA LEU A 15 -6.57 -14.94 2.12
C LEU A 15 -5.78 -13.85 2.87
N MET A 16 -4.80 -13.24 2.23
CA MET A 16 -4.04 -12.13 2.82
C MET A 16 -4.93 -10.92 3.12
N GLY A 17 -5.86 -10.58 2.23
CA GLY A 17 -6.83 -9.50 2.44
C GLY A 17 -7.75 -9.77 3.64
N ILE A 18 -8.31 -10.98 3.74
CA ILE A 18 -9.16 -11.39 4.87
C ILE A 18 -8.39 -11.30 6.19
N VAL A 19 -7.17 -11.86 6.24
CA VAL A 19 -6.36 -11.83 7.46
C VAL A 19 -5.97 -10.41 7.84
N ALA A 20 -5.55 -9.59 6.87
CA ALA A 20 -5.20 -8.19 7.11
C ALA A 20 -6.41 -7.40 7.63
N GLY A 21 -7.58 -7.52 6.99
CA GLY A 21 -8.81 -6.86 7.40
C GLY A 21 -9.24 -7.26 8.82
N PHE A 22 -9.23 -8.56 9.12
CA PHE A 22 -9.53 -9.08 10.46
C PHE A 22 -8.56 -8.55 11.53
N VAL A 23 -7.26 -8.59 11.25
CA VAL A 23 -6.22 -8.12 12.18
C VAL A 23 -6.37 -6.61 12.43
N MET A 24 -6.57 -5.82 11.39
CA MET A 24 -6.73 -4.37 11.49
C MET A 24 -8.01 -4.00 12.24
N HIS A 25 -9.12 -4.69 11.98
CA HIS A 25 -10.38 -4.48 12.70
C HIS A 25 -10.25 -4.81 14.18
N ARG A 26 -9.63 -5.94 14.54
CA ARG A 26 -9.47 -6.38 15.93
C ARG A 26 -8.49 -5.56 16.76
N SER A 27 -7.59 -4.82 16.12
CA SER A 27 -6.57 -3.98 16.76
C SER A 27 -6.83 -2.49 16.60
N ASP A 28 -7.88 -2.11 15.88
CA ASP A 28 -8.14 -0.73 15.42
C ASP A 28 -6.90 -0.09 14.76
N TYR A 29 -6.21 -0.89 13.95
CA TYR A 29 -4.92 -0.51 13.36
C TYR A 29 -5.12 0.41 12.16
N CYS A 30 -5.16 1.71 12.40
CA CYS A 30 -5.37 2.73 11.38
C CYS A 30 -4.32 3.83 11.46
N VAL A 31 -3.56 4.03 10.39
CA VAL A 31 -2.48 5.03 10.34
C VAL A 31 -2.99 6.45 10.61
N THR A 32 -4.15 6.82 10.07
CA THR A 32 -4.79 8.12 10.35
C THR A 32 -5.09 8.29 11.84
N GLY A 33 -5.63 7.24 12.49
CA GLY A 33 -5.87 7.23 13.93
C GLY A 33 -4.59 7.41 14.74
N MET A 34 -3.51 6.74 14.33
CA MET A 34 -2.20 6.84 14.99
C MET A 34 -1.64 8.26 14.99
N PHE A 35 -1.68 8.94 13.84
CA PHE A 35 -1.24 10.34 13.75
C PHE A 35 -2.18 11.28 14.49
N ARG A 36 -3.49 11.10 14.39
CA ARG A 36 -4.48 11.87 15.15
C ARG A 36 -4.20 11.79 16.65
N ASP A 37 -4.03 10.59 17.16
CA ASP A 37 -3.83 10.35 18.59
C ASP A 37 -2.48 10.92 19.08
N ALA A 38 -1.44 10.83 18.24
CA ALA A 38 -0.14 11.43 18.55
C ALA A 38 -0.19 12.96 18.59
N ILE A 39 -0.90 13.60 17.66
CA ILE A 39 -0.94 15.06 17.54
C ILE A 39 -1.92 15.66 18.55
N LEU A 40 -3.16 15.15 18.62
CA LEU A 40 -4.23 15.74 19.45
C LEU A 40 -4.12 15.32 20.91
N PHE A 41 -3.84 14.05 21.17
CA PHE A 41 -3.84 13.49 22.54
C PHE A 41 -2.45 13.23 23.09
N LYS A 42 -1.36 13.52 22.33
CA LYS A 42 0.03 13.22 22.71
C LYS A 42 0.24 11.74 23.05
N ASN A 43 -0.61 10.87 22.53
CA ASN A 43 -0.56 9.43 22.75
C ASN A 43 0.18 8.74 21.59
N PHE A 44 1.41 8.31 21.85
CA PHE A 44 2.29 7.67 20.87
C PHE A 44 2.22 6.13 20.90
N PHE A 45 1.28 5.53 21.62
CA PHE A 45 1.18 4.09 21.79
C PHE A 45 1.07 3.35 20.45
N MET A 46 0.08 3.73 19.63
CA MET A 46 -0.15 3.12 18.32
C MET A 46 0.98 3.43 17.33
N LEU A 47 1.55 4.64 17.41
CA LEU A 47 2.66 5.05 16.54
C LEU A 47 3.94 4.23 16.80
N ARG A 48 4.17 3.78 18.05
CA ARG A 48 5.26 2.84 18.37
C ARG A 48 5.07 1.49 17.69
N SER A 49 3.83 1.01 17.60
CA SER A 49 3.50 -0.22 16.88
C SER A 49 3.70 -0.06 15.36
N LEU A 50 3.43 1.13 14.82
CA LEU A 50 3.73 1.44 13.42
C LEU A 50 5.25 1.43 13.16
N LEU A 51 6.07 2.01 14.06
CA LEU A 51 7.52 1.95 13.93
C LEU A 51 8.02 0.50 13.95
N LEU A 52 7.46 -0.34 14.82
CA LEU A 52 7.76 -1.76 14.85
C LEU A 52 7.44 -2.43 13.52
N GLN A 53 6.23 -2.17 12.94
CA GLN A 53 5.85 -2.70 11.62
C GLN A 53 6.85 -2.29 10.53
N VAL A 54 7.16 -1.00 10.43
CA VAL A 54 8.09 -0.47 9.42
C VAL A 54 9.47 -1.11 9.57
N THR A 55 9.99 -1.21 10.80
CA THR A 55 11.30 -1.81 11.08
C THR A 55 11.35 -3.28 10.65
N VAL A 56 10.34 -4.07 11.04
CA VAL A 56 10.28 -5.49 10.68
C VAL A 56 10.09 -5.67 9.17
N SER A 57 9.25 -4.84 8.53
CA SER A 57 9.08 -4.86 7.07
C SER A 57 10.38 -4.53 6.34
N MET A 58 11.14 -3.52 6.79
CA MET A 58 12.45 -3.17 6.20
C MET A 58 13.42 -4.37 6.26
N ILE A 59 13.47 -5.07 7.39
CA ILE A 59 14.32 -6.24 7.57
C ILE A 59 13.88 -7.37 6.65
N PHE A 60 12.58 -7.65 6.57
CA PHE A 60 12.05 -8.70 5.69
C PHE A 60 12.31 -8.42 4.21
N PHE A 61 12.03 -7.19 3.73
CA PHE A 61 12.29 -6.84 2.34
C PHE A 61 13.78 -6.89 2.01
N GLU A 62 14.66 -6.48 2.92
CA GLU A 62 16.11 -6.59 2.69
C GLU A 62 16.56 -8.05 2.66
N THR A 63 16.02 -8.89 3.53
CA THR A 63 16.31 -10.33 3.54
C THR A 63 15.86 -10.98 2.22
N LEU A 64 14.64 -10.68 1.76
CA LEU A 64 14.12 -11.17 0.48
C LEU A 64 14.97 -10.68 -0.70
N ARG A 65 15.41 -9.42 -0.68
CA ARG A 65 16.29 -8.86 -1.72
C ARG A 65 17.62 -9.61 -1.78
N ARG A 66 18.25 -9.84 -0.63
CA ARG A 66 19.52 -10.57 -0.56
C ARG A 66 19.39 -12.05 -0.93
N SER A 67 18.24 -12.65 -0.65
CA SER A 67 17.96 -14.04 -1.01
C SER A 67 17.58 -14.20 -2.48
N HIS A 68 17.65 -13.14 -3.30
CA HIS A 68 17.28 -13.13 -4.72
C HIS A 68 15.82 -13.51 -5.01
N PHE A 69 14.93 -13.45 -3.99
CA PHE A 69 13.49 -13.58 -4.18
C PHE A 69 12.84 -12.31 -4.75
N LEU A 70 13.58 -11.20 -4.80
CA LEU A 70 13.14 -9.94 -5.43
C LEU A 70 13.85 -9.79 -6.78
N PRO A 71 13.25 -10.22 -7.91
CA PRO A 71 13.90 -10.15 -9.22
C PRO A 71 14.07 -8.71 -9.71
N LEU A 72 13.22 -7.78 -9.25
CA LEU A 72 13.25 -6.38 -9.64
C LEU A 72 13.35 -5.47 -8.41
N PHE A 73 14.47 -4.76 -8.33
CA PHE A 73 14.69 -3.68 -7.37
C PHE A 73 15.35 -2.50 -8.10
N PRO A 74 14.83 -1.27 -7.98
CA PRO A 74 13.60 -0.86 -7.27
C PRO A 74 12.32 -1.38 -7.91
N PHE A 75 11.20 -1.35 -7.16
CA PHE A 75 9.91 -1.83 -7.66
C PHE A 75 9.48 -1.08 -8.93
N PRO A 76 8.89 -1.77 -9.93
CA PRO A 76 8.64 -1.20 -11.26
C PRO A 76 7.63 -0.04 -11.29
N LEU A 77 6.78 0.09 -10.27
CA LEU A 77 5.78 1.16 -10.18
C LEU A 77 6.27 2.42 -9.43
N LEU A 78 7.55 2.48 -9.06
CA LEU A 78 8.11 3.68 -8.44
C LEU A 78 8.35 4.76 -9.49
N ALA A 79 7.77 5.93 -9.27
CA ALA A 79 8.05 7.13 -10.05
C ALA A 79 9.27 7.88 -9.48
N PRO A 80 9.98 8.66 -10.30
CA PRO A 80 11.07 9.50 -9.82
C PRO A 80 10.56 10.55 -8.82
N PRO A 81 11.38 10.92 -7.81
CA PRO A 81 11.00 11.93 -6.83
C PRO A 81 10.80 13.30 -7.50
N ALA A 82 9.64 13.90 -7.24
CA ALA A 82 9.22 15.17 -7.79
C ALA A 82 8.61 16.07 -6.71
N LEU A 83 8.63 17.38 -6.91
CA LEU A 83 7.97 18.31 -5.98
C LEU A 83 6.45 18.09 -5.90
N SER A 84 5.86 17.59 -6.98
CA SER A 84 4.45 17.16 -7.01
C SER A 84 4.11 16.09 -5.95
N ASN A 85 5.08 15.29 -5.48
CA ASN A 85 4.86 14.32 -4.41
C ASN A 85 4.54 15.00 -3.08
N ILE A 86 5.10 16.19 -2.83
CA ILE A 86 4.80 17.00 -1.63
C ILE A 86 3.35 17.45 -1.69
N VAL A 87 2.93 18.02 -2.82
CA VAL A 87 1.55 18.48 -3.02
C VAL A 87 0.57 17.31 -2.92
N GLY A 88 0.87 16.19 -3.59
CA GLY A 88 0.07 14.97 -3.51
C GLY A 88 -0.06 14.43 -2.09
N GLY A 89 1.05 14.43 -1.32
CA GLY A 89 1.05 14.03 0.08
C GLY A 89 0.20 14.93 0.97
N MET A 90 0.22 16.24 0.75
CA MET A 90 -0.62 17.21 1.48
C MET A 90 -2.11 16.98 1.19
N VAL A 91 -2.49 16.84 -0.09
CA VAL A 91 -3.87 16.55 -0.52
C VAL A 91 -4.34 15.22 0.04
N PHE A 92 -3.49 14.18 -0.01
CA PHE A 92 -3.79 12.88 0.58
C PHE A 92 -3.99 12.95 2.10
N GLY A 93 -3.15 13.71 2.80
CA GLY A 93 -3.27 13.93 4.24
C GLY A 93 -4.60 14.61 4.62
N LEU A 94 -5.00 15.65 3.90
CA LEU A 94 -6.30 16.30 4.07
C LEU A 94 -7.45 15.32 3.83
N GLY A 95 -7.36 14.54 2.75
CA GLY A 95 -8.34 13.50 2.44
C GLY A 95 -8.49 12.45 3.55
N MET A 96 -7.39 11.99 4.14
CA MET A 96 -7.40 11.04 5.27
C MET A 96 -8.11 11.61 6.50
N VAL A 97 -7.92 12.90 6.79
CA VAL A 97 -8.58 13.56 7.93
C VAL A 97 -10.08 13.67 7.69
N LEU A 98 -10.50 14.10 6.50
CA LEU A 98 -11.90 14.23 6.13
C LEU A 98 -12.62 12.87 6.09
N ALA A 99 -11.98 11.84 5.57
CA ALA A 99 -12.52 10.48 5.52
C ALA A 99 -12.53 9.76 6.89
N GLY A 100 -11.85 10.30 7.90
CA GLY A 100 -11.71 9.66 9.21
C GLY A 100 -10.93 8.34 9.19
N GLY A 101 -10.15 8.09 8.12
CA GLY A 101 -9.36 6.87 7.95
C GLY A 101 -8.44 6.92 6.74
N CYS A 102 -7.39 6.10 6.74
CA CYS A 102 -6.62 5.83 5.52
C CYS A 102 -7.42 4.93 4.57
N VAL A 103 -6.92 4.70 3.36
CA VAL A 103 -7.60 3.87 2.35
C VAL A 103 -7.97 2.49 2.89
N VAL A 104 -7.04 1.79 3.53
CA VAL A 104 -7.29 0.45 4.14
C VAL A 104 -8.16 0.59 5.39
N GLY A 105 -7.96 1.66 6.18
CA GLY A 105 -8.78 1.96 7.36
C GLY A 105 -10.26 2.15 7.01
N THR A 106 -10.54 2.77 5.87
CA THR A 106 -11.89 2.94 5.35
C THR A 106 -12.54 1.59 5.02
N LEU A 107 -11.79 0.65 4.41
CA LEU A 107 -12.31 -0.66 4.04
C LEU A 107 -12.73 -1.52 5.23
N TYR A 108 -11.87 -1.69 6.24
CA TYR A 108 -12.26 -2.53 7.38
C TYR A 108 -13.36 -1.89 8.23
N LYS A 109 -13.43 -0.54 8.28
CA LYS A 109 -14.54 0.17 8.92
C LYS A 109 -15.84 0.05 8.13
N LEU A 110 -15.77 0.05 6.79
CA LEU A 110 -16.90 -0.24 5.93
C LEU A 110 -17.43 -1.65 6.19
N GLY A 111 -16.54 -2.65 6.25
CA GLY A 111 -16.89 -4.02 6.63
C GLY A 111 -17.50 -4.15 8.02
N ALA A 112 -17.19 -3.22 8.94
CA ALA A 112 -17.80 -3.11 10.26
C ALA A 112 -19.13 -2.35 10.27
N GLY A 113 -19.66 -1.92 9.09
CA GLY A 113 -20.95 -1.23 8.97
C GLY A 113 -20.91 0.29 9.14
N SER A 114 -19.76 0.94 9.04
CA SER A 114 -19.65 2.40 9.15
C SER A 114 -20.15 3.10 7.89
N LEU A 115 -21.25 3.86 8.01
CA LEU A 115 -21.81 4.68 6.90
C LEU A 115 -20.86 5.80 6.46
N ILE A 116 -20.10 6.38 7.40
CA ILE A 116 -19.08 7.39 7.09
C ILE A 116 -18.00 6.76 6.19
N SER A 117 -17.61 5.53 6.48
CA SER A 117 -16.64 4.82 5.65
C SER A 117 -17.22 4.41 4.29
N ALA A 118 -18.54 4.16 4.19
CA ALA A 118 -19.22 3.93 2.92
C ALA A 118 -19.17 5.17 2.02
N THR A 119 -19.44 6.34 2.55
CA THR A 119 -19.33 7.60 1.79
C THR A 119 -17.89 7.89 1.37
N ALA A 120 -16.93 7.64 2.27
CA ALA A 120 -15.51 7.78 1.94
C ALA A 120 -15.05 6.78 0.85
N PHE A 121 -15.57 5.55 0.87
CA PHE A 121 -15.30 4.55 -0.17
C PHE A 121 -15.82 5.00 -1.55
N LEU A 122 -17.04 5.53 -1.62
CA LEU A 122 -17.56 6.12 -2.85
C LEU A 122 -16.68 7.30 -3.31
N GLY A 123 -16.24 8.14 -2.37
CA GLY A 123 -15.30 9.23 -2.64
C GLY A 123 -13.95 8.75 -3.20
N LEU A 124 -13.45 7.59 -2.78
CA LEU A 124 -12.23 6.99 -3.33
C LEU A 124 -12.42 6.58 -4.80
N ILE A 125 -13.55 5.98 -5.15
CA ILE A 125 -13.87 5.58 -6.53
C ILE A 125 -14.01 6.82 -7.41
N LEU A 126 -14.82 7.80 -6.97
CA LEU A 126 -15.04 9.05 -7.71
C LEU A 126 -13.75 9.87 -7.85
N GLY A 127 -12.94 9.93 -6.79
CA GLY A 127 -11.64 10.58 -6.82
C GLY A 127 -10.65 9.90 -7.77
N SER A 128 -10.71 8.57 -7.90
CA SER A 128 -9.91 7.82 -8.88
C SER A 128 -10.34 8.10 -10.32
N ALA A 129 -11.64 8.21 -10.58
CA ALA A 129 -12.16 8.63 -11.90
C ALA A 129 -11.71 10.07 -12.23
N LEU A 130 -11.87 11.00 -11.29
CA LEU A 130 -11.44 12.40 -11.47
C LEU A 130 -9.91 12.48 -11.71
N TYR A 131 -9.12 11.68 -10.99
CA TYR A 131 -7.68 11.63 -11.22
C TYR A 131 -7.33 11.14 -12.62
N ALA A 132 -8.05 10.17 -13.17
CA ALA A 132 -7.83 9.69 -14.53
C ALA A 132 -7.99 10.82 -15.57
N GLU A 133 -8.98 11.71 -15.38
CA GLU A 133 -9.19 12.89 -16.22
C GLU A 133 -8.07 13.93 -16.06
N LEU A 134 -7.64 14.18 -14.84
CA LEU A 134 -6.58 15.14 -14.52
C LEU A 134 -5.18 14.59 -14.80
N HIS A 135 -5.04 13.30 -15.06
CA HIS A 135 -3.74 12.64 -15.19
C HIS A 135 -2.83 13.27 -16.27
N PRO A 136 -3.29 13.65 -17.48
CA PRO A 136 -2.41 14.25 -18.49
C PRO A 136 -1.76 15.56 -18.00
N TRP A 137 -2.55 16.39 -17.32
CA TRP A 137 -2.06 17.65 -16.72
C TRP A 137 -1.12 17.34 -15.56
N TRP A 138 -1.51 16.45 -14.65
CA TRP A 138 -0.69 16.06 -13.50
C TRP A 138 0.64 15.44 -13.92
N ALA A 139 0.63 14.53 -14.90
CA ALA A 139 1.83 13.92 -15.45
C ALA A 139 2.77 14.95 -16.09
N SER A 140 2.24 16.01 -16.72
CA SER A 140 3.02 17.13 -17.21
C SER A 140 3.73 17.88 -16.07
N LEU A 141 3.00 18.18 -15.00
CA LEU A 141 3.53 18.82 -13.80
C LEU A 141 4.63 17.96 -13.13
N VAL A 142 4.39 16.66 -13.01
CA VAL A 142 5.39 15.71 -12.48
C VAL A 142 6.67 15.77 -13.29
N ARG A 143 6.59 15.67 -14.63
CA ARG A 143 7.76 15.72 -15.52
C ARG A 143 8.57 17.02 -15.40
N GLN A 144 7.90 18.15 -15.16
CA GLN A 144 8.55 19.45 -14.97
C GLN A 144 9.20 19.63 -13.61
N THR A 145 8.73 18.89 -12.60
CA THR A 145 9.14 19.03 -11.20
C THR A 145 10.00 17.87 -10.69
N VAL A 146 10.46 16.99 -11.58
CA VAL A 146 11.37 15.88 -11.23
C VAL A 146 12.68 16.44 -10.66
N LEU A 147 13.04 15.98 -9.47
CA LEU A 147 14.28 16.41 -8.79
C LEU A 147 15.50 15.65 -9.33
N THR A 148 15.35 14.34 -9.59
CA THR A 148 16.40 13.48 -10.13
C THR A 148 15.81 12.47 -11.10
N LYS A 149 16.41 12.36 -12.30
CA LYS A 149 15.97 11.39 -13.32
C LYS A 149 16.63 10.02 -13.15
N GLU A 150 17.79 9.96 -12.52
CA GLU A 150 18.66 8.79 -12.49
C GLU A 150 18.50 7.97 -11.20
N ALA A 151 17.99 8.56 -10.12
CA ALA A 151 17.89 7.92 -8.83
C ALA A 151 16.45 7.83 -8.33
N LEU A 152 15.85 6.63 -8.36
CA LEU A 152 14.52 6.36 -7.83
C LEU A 152 14.52 6.14 -6.31
N THR A 153 15.67 5.81 -5.73
CA THR A 153 15.81 5.48 -4.30
C THR A 153 16.96 6.24 -3.67
N LEU A 154 16.88 6.47 -2.36
CA LEU A 154 17.93 7.14 -1.61
C LEU A 154 19.31 6.44 -1.72
N PRO A 155 19.41 5.10 -1.65
CA PRO A 155 20.67 4.40 -1.89
C PRO A 155 21.27 4.68 -3.28
N ALA A 156 20.43 4.72 -4.32
CA ALA A 156 20.88 5.04 -5.67
C ALA A 156 21.37 6.48 -5.80
N LEU A 157 20.71 7.42 -5.11
CA LEU A 157 21.13 8.83 -5.08
C LEU A 157 22.48 9.02 -4.39
N LEU A 158 22.74 8.27 -3.33
CA LEU A 158 23.97 8.35 -2.54
C LEU A 158 25.10 7.45 -3.08
N ASN A 159 24.81 6.62 -4.09
CA ASN A 159 25.73 5.59 -4.59
C ASN A 159 26.23 4.63 -3.50
N ILE A 160 25.37 4.26 -2.55
CA ILE A 160 25.66 3.41 -1.40
C ILE A 160 24.85 2.12 -1.52
N ASP A 161 25.40 1.00 -1.04
CA ASP A 161 24.67 -0.26 -0.96
C ASP A 161 23.37 -0.07 -0.15
N PRO A 162 22.21 -0.43 -0.68
CA PRO A 162 20.91 -0.35 0.01
C PRO A 162 20.93 -0.95 1.41
N THR A 163 21.70 -2.02 1.62
CA THR A 163 21.85 -2.67 2.94
C THR A 163 22.43 -1.75 4.00
N LEU A 164 23.45 -0.94 3.65
CA LEU A 164 24.06 -0.01 4.61
C LEU A 164 23.04 1.04 5.05
N VAL A 165 22.24 1.57 4.11
CA VAL A 165 21.19 2.54 4.43
C VAL A 165 20.10 1.90 5.30
N ILE A 166 19.68 0.67 4.99
CA ILE A 166 18.70 -0.06 5.80
C ILE A 166 19.23 -0.35 7.19
N LEU A 167 20.47 -0.81 7.33
CA LEU A 167 21.07 -1.10 8.62
C LEU A 167 21.21 0.14 9.50
N THR A 168 21.61 1.28 8.95
CA THR A 168 21.72 2.54 9.71
C THR A 168 20.39 3.01 10.29
N VAL A 169 19.27 2.68 9.65
CA VAL A 169 17.92 3.01 10.14
C VAL A 169 17.34 1.87 10.99
N ALA A 170 17.48 0.62 10.54
CA ALA A 170 16.83 -0.51 11.19
C ALA A 170 17.50 -0.88 12.54
N LEU A 171 18.81 -0.71 12.70
CA LEU A 171 19.48 -1.02 13.98
C LEU A 171 19.01 -0.13 15.12
N PRO A 172 19.02 1.22 15.03
CA PRO A 172 18.53 2.06 16.11
C PRO A 172 17.00 1.91 16.31
N ALA A 173 16.23 1.70 15.25
CA ALA A 173 14.80 1.45 15.35
C ALA A 173 14.52 0.12 16.06
N SER A 174 15.24 -0.94 15.74
CA SER A 174 15.14 -2.24 16.41
C SER A 174 15.50 -2.15 17.89
N TRP A 175 16.59 -1.47 18.22
CA TRP A 175 16.99 -1.23 19.61
C TRP A 175 15.88 -0.49 20.38
N LEU A 176 15.29 0.54 19.79
CA LEU A 176 14.20 1.30 20.40
C LEU A 176 12.95 0.43 20.60
N CYS A 177 12.59 -0.40 19.62
CA CYS A 177 11.47 -1.34 19.72
C CYS A 177 11.69 -2.38 20.83
N ILE A 178 12.90 -2.94 20.93
CA ILE A 178 13.26 -3.88 22.00
C ILE A 178 13.15 -3.21 23.36
N ARG A 179 13.64 -1.99 23.50
CA ARG A 179 13.54 -1.22 24.74
C ARG A 179 12.08 -0.93 25.14
N TRP A 180 11.21 -0.60 24.16
CA TRP A 180 9.79 -0.42 24.44
C TRP A 180 9.10 -1.72 24.81
N TRP A 181 9.52 -2.84 24.22
CA TRP A 181 9.04 -4.16 24.62
C TRP A 181 9.37 -4.47 26.08
N GLN A 182 10.65 -4.30 26.47
CA GLN A 182 11.12 -4.54 27.84
C GLN A 182 10.44 -3.63 28.87
N THR A 183 10.10 -2.41 28.49
CA THR A 183 9.42 -1.44 29.37
C THR A 183 7.88 -1.54 29.34
N GLY A 184 7.31 -2.53 28.64
CA GLY A 184 5.86 -2.71 28.53
C GLY A 184 5.11 -1.64 27.74
N ARG A 185 5.81 -0.76 27.02
CA ARG A 185 5.22 0.38 26.30
C ARG A 185 4.54 -0.01 24.97
N LEU A 186 4.59 -1.27 24.57
CA LEU A 186 3.92 -1.82 23.39
C LEU A 186 2.64 -2.59 23.73
N THR A 187 2.29 -2.69 25.01
CA THR A 187 1.11 -3.40 25.48
C THR A 187 0.13 -2.44 26.12
N ILE A 188 -1.16 -2.68 25.96
CA ILE A 188 -2.23 -1.95 26.61
C ILE A 188 -3.14 -2.95 27.34
N ASN A 189 -3.51 -2.62 28.56
CA ASN A 189 -4.52 -3.37 29.30
C ASN A 189 -5.89 -2.94 28.79
N THR A 190 -6.65 -3.88 28.23
CA THR A 190 -8.00 -3.64 27.74
C THR A 190 -8.94 -4.72 28.26
N SER A 191 -10.15 -4.33 28.60
CA SER A 191 -11.24 -5.23 28.98
C SER A 191 -12.04 -5.75 27.77
N VAL A 192 -11.76 -5.27 26.56
CA VAL A 192 -12.48 -5.64 25.35
C VAL A 192 -12.11 -7.06 24.94
N ARG A 193 -13.13 -7.97 24.95
CA ARG A 193 -12.93 -9.35 24.54
C ARG A 193 -12.52 -9.43 23.05
N GLY A 194 -11.45 -10.18 22.80
CA GLY A 194 -10.95 -10.40 21.43
C GLY A 194 -10.18 -9.22 20.82
N TYR A 195 -9.81 -8.22 21.63
CA TYR A 195 -8.91 -7.16 21.18
C TYR A 195 -7.52 -7.71 20.89
N LEU A 196 -7.01 -7.44 19.70
CA LEU A 196 -5.66 -7.83 19.31
C LEU A 196 -4.68 -6.70 19.65
N GLN A 197 -3.63 -7.01 20.39
CA GLN A 197 -2.60 -6.02 20.74
C GLN A 197 -1.97 -5.43 19.46
N PRO A 198 -1.81 -4.11 19.33
CA PRO A 198 -1.31 -3.45 18.12
C PRO A 198 0.08 -3.94 17.67
N TRP A 199 0.96 -4.32 18.60
CA TRP A 199 2.26 -4.88 18.24
C TRP A 199 2.15 -6.24 17.52
N LYS A 200 1.16 -7.09 17.89
CA LYS A 200 0.87 -8.34 17.19
C LYS A 200 0.35 -8.07 15.78
N ALA A 201 -0.56 -7.09 15.66
CA ALA A 201 -1.05 -6.64 14.37
C ALA A 201 0.10 -6.13 13.48
N ALA A 202 0.99 -5.32 14.03
CA ALA A 202 2.17 -4.81 13.35
C ALA A 202 3.05 -5.94 12.76
N LEU A 203 3.32 -6.98 13.54
CA LEU A 203 4.10 -8.13 13.08
C LEU A 203 3.38 -8.93 11.99
N ILE A 204 2.09 -9.23 12.18
CA ILE A 204 1.29 -9.98 11.20
C ILE A 204 1.21 -9.20 9.88
N LEU A 205 0.95 -7.90 9.93
CA LEU A 205 0.90 -7.06 8.73
C LEU A 205 2.26 -6.93 8.03
N ALA A 206 3.36 -6.91 8.78
CA ALA A 206 4.70 -6.93 8.19
C ALA A 206 4.98 -8.26 7.47
N VAL A 207 4.58 -9.41 8.05
CA VAL A 207 4.69 -10.72 7.41
C VAL A 207 3.81 -10.77 6.15
N ILE A 208 2.55 -10.32 6.23
CA ILE A 208 1.65 -10.29 5.07
C ILE A 208 2.25 -9.43 3.95
N GLY A 209 2.80 -8.26 4.26
CA GLY A 209 3.45 -7.38 3.28
C GLY A 209 4.62 -8.05 2.56
N ALA A 210 5.48 -8.76 3.29
CA ALA A 210 6.59 -9.52 2.71
C ALA A 210 6.09 -10.73 1.91
N SER A 211 5.13 -11.47 2.45
CA SER A 211 4.54 -12.65 1.80
C SER A 211 3.79 -12.28 0.51
N SER A 212 3.12 -11.13 0.48
CA SER A 212 2.43 -10.65 -0.71
C SER A 212 3.38 -10.48 -1.89
N TYR A 213 4.58 -9.99 -1.62
CA TYR A 213 5.58 -9.84 -2.67
C TYR A 213 6.05 -11.20 -3.23
N VAL A 214 6.30 -12.16 -2.37
CA VAL A 214 6.74 -13.51 -2.79
C VAL A 214 5.62 -14.27 -3.52
N ALA A 215 4.38 -14.16 -3.01
CA ALA A 215 3.25 -14.92 -3.55
C ALA A 215 2.62 -14.28 -4.80
N ILE A 216 2.70 -12.96 -4.94
CA ILE A 216 1.96 -12.19 -5.95
C ILE A 216 2.90 -11.43 -6.90
N GLY A 217 4.18 -11.24 -6.51
CA GLY A 217 5.16 -10.46 -7.27
C GLY A 217 5.08 -8.96 -7.07
N MET A 218 4.19 -8.48 -6.21
CA MET A 218 4.00 -7.05 -5.90
C MET A 218 3.80 -6.82 -4.40
N PRO A 219 4.26 -5.67 -3.87
CA PRO A 219 3.87 -5.27 -2.53
C PRO A 219 2.36 -5.04 -2.46
N MET A 220 1.77 -5.36 -1.32
CA MET A 220 0.34 -5.20 -1.08
C MET A 220 -0.10 -3.76 -1.33
N GLY A 221 -0.99 -3.55 -2.28
CA GLY A 221 -1.54 -2.25 -2.65
C GLY A 221 -2.93 -2.37 -3.21
N ILE A 222 -3.83 -1.45 -2.84
CA ILE A 222 -5.25 -1.51 -3.23
C ILE A 222 -5.70 -0.30 -4.05
N THR A 223 -4.87 0.72 -4.20
CA THR A 223 -5.26 1.98 -4.86
C THR A 223 -5.58 1.80 -6.34
N ASN A 224 -4.82 0.96 -7.03
CA ASN A 224 -5.08 0.68 -8.45
C ASN A 224 -6.42 -0.03 -8.68
N THR A 225 -6.91 -0.78 -7.70
CA THR A 225 -8.22 -1.44 -7.81
C THR A 225 -9.36 -0.43 -7.79
N TYR A 226 -9.24 0.67 -7.03
CA TYR A 226 -10.24 1.76 -7.10
C TYR A 226 -10.28 2.42 -8.48
N ALA A 227 -9.11 2.63 -9.10
CA ALA A 227 -9.06 3.14 -10.47
C ALA A 227 -9.70 2.17 -11.46
N LYS A 228 -9.49 0.86 -11.29
CA LYS A 228 -10.16 -0.17 -12.10
C LYS A 228 -11.67 -0.20 -11.89
N PHE A 229 -12.14 -0.10 -10.65
CA PHE A 229 -13.59 0.02 -10.39
C PHE A 229 -14.18 1.26 -11.06
N ALA A 230 -13.51 2.40 -10.94
CA ALA A 230 -13.94 3.62 -11.64
C ALA A 230 -13.98 3.40 -13.16
N ALA A 231 -12.93 2.81 -13.75
CA ALA A 231 -12.86 2.50 -15.17
C ALA A 231 -13.96 1.53 -15.63
N ILE A 232 -14.30 0.52 -14.84
CA ILE A 232 -15.38 -0.43 -15.16
C ILE A 232 -16.75 0.27 -15.17
N ILE A 233 -17.01 1.08 -14.13
CA ILE A 233 -18.27 1.83 -14.03
C ILE A 233 -18.38 2.82 -15.18
N GLU A 234 -17.34 3.56 -15.46
CA GLU A 234 -17.29 4.54 -16.53
C GLU A 234 -17.40 3.89 -17.92
N ASN A 235 -16.74 2.75 -18.13
CA ASN A 235 -16.84 1.98 -19.37
C ASN A 235 -18.27 1.43 -19.62
N ALA A 236 -19.00 1.11 -18.57
CA ALA A 236 -20.41 0.71 -18.69
C ALA A 236 -21.33 1.86 -19.11
N ILE A 237 -20.96 3.12 -18.81
CA ILE A 237 -21.75 4.32 -19.11
C ILE A 237 -21.28 4.97 -20.41
N ILE A 238 -19.96 5.18 -20.58
CA ILE A 238 -19.36 5.90 -21.71
C ILE A 238 -18.10 5.15 -22.22
N PRO A 239 -18.27 4.02 -22.93
CA PRO A 239 -17.12 3.19 -23.35
C PRO A 239 -16.17 3.91 -24.30
N ALA A 240 -16.69 4.82 -25.15
CA ALA A 240 -15.87 5.58 -26.09
C ALA A 240 -14.93 6.58 -25.39
N HIS A 241 -15.25 7.04 -24.19
CA HIS A 241 -14.41 7.92 -23.39
C HIS A 241 -13.25 7.14 -22.77
N VAL A 242 -13.54 6.02 -22.12
CA VAL A 242 -12.54 5.16 -21.48
C VAL A 242 -11.47 4.68 -22.47
N SER A 243 -11.88 4.30 -23.69
CA SER A 243 -10.94 3.85 -24.72
C SER A 243 -10.01 4.94 -25.24
N ARG A 244 -10.39 6.22 -25.09
CA ARG A 244 -9.60 7.38 -25.52
C ARG A 244 -8.73 7.97 -24.40
N ASN A 245 -9.05 7.69 -23.14
CA ASN A 245 -8.34 8.25 -22.00
C ASN A 245 -6.96 7.58 -21.87
N PRO A 246 -5.84 8.33 -21.96
CA PRO A 246 -4.48 7.78 -21.91
C PRO A 246 -4.17 7.06 -20.59
N PHE A 247 -4.80 7.46 -19.49
CA PHE A 247 -4.59 6.85 -18.18
C PHE A 247 -5.11 5.41 -18.15
N PHE A 248 -6.32 5.17 -18.69
CA PHE A 248 -6.93 3.85 -18.74
C PHE A 248 -6.32 2.96 -19.83
N ALA A 249 -5.83 3.55 -20.91
CA ALA A 249 -5.17 2.83 -21.99
C ALA A 249 -3.74 2.36 -21.62
N ALA A 250 -3.09 3.04 -20.66
CA ALA A 250 -1.74 2.71 -20.25
C ALA A 250 -1.66 1.38 -19.48
N GLN A 251 -0.63 0.59 -19.77
CA GLN A 251 -0.31 -0.64 -19.03
C GLN A 251 1.10 -0.52 -18.43
N PRO A 252 1.27 0.28 -17.36
CA PRO A 252 2.59 0.54 -16.78
C PRO A 252 3.17 -0.62 -15.99
N LEU A 253 2.37 -1.64 -15.64
CA LEU A 253 2.85 -2.82 -14.96
C LEU A 253 3.48 -3.78 -15.97
N ASP A 254 4.76 -4.07 -15.77
CA ASP A 254 5.54 -5.03 -16.53
C ASP A 254 6.56 -5.67 -15.58
N ILE A 255 6.19 -6.79 -14.97
CA ILE A 255 7.02 -7.50 -13.99
C ILE A 255 7.03 -9.00 -14.25
N VAL A 256 8.11 -9.66 -13.82
CA VAL A 256 8.22 -11.11 -13.79
C VAL A 256 7.83 -11.62 -12.41
N HIS A 257 6.87 -12.55 -12.38
CA HIS A 257 6.42 -13.15 -11.11
C HIS A 257 7.55 -14.00 -10.50
N PRO A 258 7.91 -13.77 -9.21
CA PRO A 258 9.09 -14.40 -8.59
C PRO A 258 9.06 -15.93 -8.58
N ALA A 259 7.88 -16.53 -8.38
CA ALA A 259 7.75 -17.97 -8.21
C ALA A 259 7.47 -18.71 -9.53
N SER A 260 6.73 -18.10 -10.48
CA SER A 260 6.32 -18.78 -11.72
C SER A 260 7.12 -18.36 -12.96
N GLY A 261 7.90 -17.27 -12.88
CA GLY A 261 8.57 -16.68 -14.03
C GLY A 261 7.63 -16.07 -15.09
N ALA A 262 6.32 -16.03 -14.81
CA ALA A 262 5.34 -15.48 -15.73
C ALA A 262 5.46 -13.95 -15.81
N LEU A 263 5.35 -13.42 -17.05
CA LEU A 263 5.32 -11.98 -17.27
C LEU A 263 3.93 -11.45 -16.93
N LEU A 264 3.88 -10.46 -16.04
CA LEU A 264 2.66 -9.82 -15.56
C LEU A 264 2.57 -8.42 -16.15
N HIS A 265 1.49 -8.16 -16.88
CA HIS A 265 1.19 -6.86 -17.46
C HIS A 265 -0.09 -6.30 -16.84
N GLY A 266 -0.22 -4.99 -16.78
CA GLY A 266 -1.47 -4.39 -16.35
C GLY A 266 -1.45 -2.89 -16.21
N GLY A 267 -2.65 -2.33 -16.07
CA GLY A 267 -2.91 -0.91 -15.92
C GLY A 267 -4.19 -0.61 -15.16
N ALA A 268 -4.58 0.66 -15.14
CA ALA A 268 -5.79 1.14 -14.47
C ALA A 268 -7.08 0.92 -15.28
N GLY A 269 -6.97 0.50 -16.55
CA GLY A 269 -8.11 0.30 -17.44
C GLY A 269 -9.06 -0.84 -17.02
N PRO A 270 -10.23 -0.96 -17.66
CA PRO A 270 -11.26 -1.92 -17.28
C PRO A 270 -10.94 -3.38 -17.67
N ALA A 271 -9.83 -3.61 -18.36
CA ALA A 271 -9.42 -4.95 -18.79
C ALA A 271 -9.11 -5.87 -17.60
N LEU A 272 -9.44 -7.15 -17.74
CA LEU A 272 -9.03 -8.21 -16.81
C LEU A 272 -7.55 -8.53 -17.05
N ASP A 273 -6.69 -7.91 -16.31
CA ASP A 273 -5.24 -8.03 -16.37
C ASP A 273 -4.63 -8.50 -15.04
N SER A 274 -3.30 -8.52 -14.95
CA SER A 274 -2.60 -8.97 -13.75
C SER A 274 -2.88 -8.09 -12.52
N ILE A 275 -3.12 -6.79 -12.68
CA ILE A 275 -3.50 -5.91 -11.56
C ILE A 275 -4.85 -6.34 -10.98
N TRP A 276 -5.83 -6.65 -11.82
CA TRP A 276 -7.12 -7.16 -11.39
C TRP A 276 -6.96 -8.46 -10.58
N THR A 277 -6.17 -9.39 -11.09
CA THR A 277 -5.93 -10.67 -10.42
C THR A 277 -5.20 -10.51 -9.09
N ILE A 278 -4.26 -9.57 -8.99
CA ILE A 278 -3.37 -9.40 -7.84
C ILE A 278 -4.01 -8.54 -6.75
N GLN A 279 -4.63 -7.42 -7.13
CA GLN A 279 -5.03 -6.39 -6.16
C GLN A 279 -6.51 -6.45 -5.79
N PHE A 280 -7.37 -6.92 -6.69
CA PHE A 280 -8.81 -7.04 -6.42
C PHE A 280 -9.13 -7.89 -5.18
N PRO A 281 -8.53 -9.06 -4.97
CA PRO A 281 -8.83 -9.88 -3.80
C PRO A 281 -8.38 -9.27 -2.47
N LEU A 282 -7.55 -8.22 -2.49
CA LEU A 282 -7.07 -7.54 -1.29
C LEU A 282 -8.07 -6.50 -0.74
N ILE A 283 -9.14 -6.19 -1.47
CA ILE A 283 -10.24 -5.32 -1.03
C ILE A 283 -11.23 -6.10 -0.17
#